data_2c9775994d749db01291ca4a51b38e54
#
_entry.id   2c9775994d749db01291ca4a51b38e54
#
_cell.length_a   1.000
_cell.length_b   1.000
_cell.length_c   1.000
_cell.angle_alpha   90.00
_cell.angle_beta   90.00
_cell.angle_gamma   90.00
#
_symmetry.space_group_name_H-M   'P 1'
#
loop_
_entity.id
_entity.type
_entity.pdbx_description
1 polymer ?
#
loop_
_entity_poly.entity_id
_entity_poly.type
_entity_poly.pdbx_seq_one_letter_code
_entity_poly.pdbx_strand_id
1 'polypeptide(L)'
;MSDTTLFRTPVETPRTCHPIQPQDGCILLGSCFAQEMGNYMNAYEMDVLCNPTGTLYNPASISLLIHHALRNTAEEDLPVFTNNGKWYCWLAGTQLSGNSKEEITIMMKEKLSLLKAALQHASHLFITLGTNICYRLKEDNSVVTNCHKMPANIFTESALSVEECTDTLLTMTNELLSWNPHLGITLTVSPYRYAKYGFHKNQIAKATLLLAVEEVCHTRSEVSYFPAYEILLDELRDYRFYAEDMLHPSPTAVAYIWQRFCQSYMSEQTRQYLREYEQILKGLTHRPSHPDSPQHKAFIANLETKREELRRKYGLQK
;
A
#
# COMPACT_ATOMS: atom_id res chain seq x y z
N MET A 1 -19.32 -35.49 8.74
CA MET A 1 -19.60 -34.86 7.44
C MET A 1 -20.21 -33.51 7.73
N SER A 2 -19.43 -32.43 7.67
CA SER A 2 -19.97 -31.07 7.78
C SER A 2 -20.34 -30.64 6.37
N ASP A 3 -21.62 -30.80 6.07
CA ASP A 3 -22.22 -30.39 4.81
C ASP A 3 -22.50 -28.89 4.83
N THR A 4 -21.43 -28.10 4.84
CA THR A 4 -21.54 -26.67 4.62
C THR A 4 -21.43 -26.44 3.12
N THR A 5 -22.58 -26.34 2.45
CA THR A 5 -22.64 -25.88 1.06
C THR A 5 -22.07 -24.47 0.99
N LEU A 6 -20.83 -24.33 0.53
CA LEU A 6 -20.20 -23.05 0.29
C LEU A 6 -20.83 -22.43 -0.97
N PHE A 7 -21.52 -21.29 -0.83
CA PHE A 7 -22.06 -20.54 -1.96
C PHE A 7 -20.99 -19.83 -2.81
N ARG A 8 -19.72 -19.96 -2.44
CA ARG A 8 -18.56 -19.38 -3.13
C ARG A 8 -17.36 -20.29 -2.94
N THR A 9 -16.40 -20.20 -3.85
CA THR A 9 -15.11 -20.87 -3.74
C THR A 9 -14.11 -19.91 -3.08
N PRO A 10 -13.66 -20.16 -1.84
CA PRO A 10 -12.66 -19.34 -1.21
C PRO A 10 -11.32 -19.40 -1.97
N VAL A 11 -10.70 -18.26 -2.19
CA VAL A 11 -9.34 -18.17 -2.71
C VAL A 11 -8.38 -18.58 -1.60
N GLU A 12 -7.44 -19.48 -1.91
CA GLU A 12 -6.40 -19.85 -0.96
C GLU A 12 -5.50 -18.63 -0.70
N THR A 13 -5.22 -18.38 0.57
CA THR A 13 -4.31 -17.32 1.00
C THR A 13 -3.10 -17.92 1.69
N PRO A 14 -1.87 -17.41 1.46
CA PRO A 14 -0.68 -17.94 2.07
C PRO A 14 -0.75 -17.83 3.59
N ARG A 15 -0.11 -18.76 4.29
CA ARG A 15 0.21 -18.62 5.72
C ARG A 15 1.66 -18.17 5.80
N THR A 16 1.88 -16.96 6.28
CA THR A 16 3.24 -16.48 6.49
C THR A 16 3.91 -17.22 7.64
N CYS A 17 5.22 -17.51 7.49
CA CYS A 17 6.06 -18.01 8.59
C CYS A 17 6.50 -16.87 9.53
N HIS A 18 6.36 -15.62 9.12
CA HIS A 18 6.65 -14.42 9.91
C HIS A 18 5.37 -13.59 10.09
N PRO A 19 4.46 -13.98 11.01
CA PRO A 19 3.21 -13.25 11.21
C PRO A 19 3.47 -11.91 11.91
N ILE A 20 2.75 -10.87 11.46
CA ILE A 20 2.83 -9.52 12.03
C ILE A 20 2.45 -9.55 13.51
N GLN A 21 3.34 -9.07 14.37
CA GLN A 21 3.09 -8.84 15.78
C GLN A 21 2.50 -7.44 16.01
N PRO A 22 1.84 -7.18 17.17
CA PRO A 22 1.23 -5.86 17.41
C PRO A 22 2.23 -4.69 17.32
N GLN A 23 3.49 -4.92 17.68
CA GLN A 23 4.56 -3.92 17.73
C GLN A 23 5.38 -3.82 16.42
N ASP A 24 5.11 -4.66 15.43
CA ASP A 24 5.88 -4.69 14.19
C ASP A 24 5.63 -3.45 13.34
N GLY A 25 6.71 -2.83 12.87
CA GLY A 25 6.65 -1.79 11.85
C GLY A 25 6.31 -2.38 10.48
N CYS A 26 5.31 -1.80 9.82
CA CYS A 26 4.85 -2.20 8.50
C CYS A 26 4.98 -1.04 7.50
N ILE A 27 5.33 -1.36 6.27
CA ILE A 27 5.35 -0.39 5.17
C ILE A 27 4.40 -0.87 4.07
N LEU A 28 3.54 0.02 3.58
CA LEU A 28 2.66 -0.25 2.46
C LEU A 28 2.96 0.73 1.33
N LEU A 29 3.38 0.22 0.19
CA LEU A 29 3.65 1.02 -1.01
C LEU A 29 2.79 0.53 -2.18
N GLY A 30 2.37 1.46 -3.02
CA GLY A 30 1.71 1.12 -4.27
C GLY A 30 0.40 1.84 -4.52
N SER A 31 -0.57 1.13 -5.08
CA SER A 31 -1.84 1.68 -5.55
C SER A 31 -2.76 2.19 -4.42
N CYS A 32 -3.91 2.75 -4.81
CA CYS A 32 -4.96 3.15 -3.86
C CYS A 32 -5.39 2.01 -2.93
N PHE A 33 -5.29 0.75 -3.35
CA PHE A 33 -5.58 -0.39 -2.47
C PHE A 33 -4.57 -0.51 -1.31
N ALA A 34 -3.27 -0.21 -1.54
CA ALA A 34 -2.30 -0.11 -0.43
C ALA A 34 -2.74 0.96 0.58
N GLN A 35 -3.25 2.10 0.09
CA GLN A 35 -3.76 3.16 0.95
C GLN A 35 -4.95 2.69 1.80
N GLU A 36 -5.91 1.95 1.22
CA GLU A 36 -7.05 1.39 1.96
C GLU A 36 -6.60 0.42 3.07
N MET A 37 -5.65 -0.47 2.76
CA MET A 37 -5.08 -1.38 3.76
C MET A 37 -4.33 -0.62 4.86
N GLY A 38 -3.56 0.41 4.48
CA GLY A 38 -2.87 1.30 5.43
C GLY A 38 -3.84 2.07 6.33
N ASN A 39 -4.99 2.50 5.79
CA ASN A 39 -6.04 3.16 6.57
C ASN A 39 -6.62 2.22 7.64
N TYR A 40 -6.82 0.93 7.33
CA TYR A 40 -7.21 -0.06 8.33
C TYR A 40 -6.15 -0.21 9.43
N MET A 41 -4.87 -0.38 9.06
CA MET A 41 -3.79 -0.52 10.05
C MET A 41 -3.68 0.73 10.94
N ASN A 42 -3.75 1.93 10.35
CA ASN A 42 -3.76 3.21 11.08
C ASN A 42 -4.96 3.34 12.02
N ALA A 43 -6.15 2.90 11.60
CA ALA A 43 -7.35 2.95 12.44
C ALA A 43 -7.22 2.10 13.72
N TYR A 44 -6.41 1.05 13.66
CA TYR A 44 -6.05 0.21 14.82
C TYR A 44 -4.74 0.65 15.49
N GLU A 45 -4.21 1.82 15.17
CA GLU A 45 -2.96 2.37 15.72
C GLU A 45 -1.74 1.45 15.62
N MET A 46 -1.69 0.62 14.58
CA MET A 46 -0.50 -0.16 14.26
C MET A 46 0.60 0.76 13.72
N ASP A 47 1.86 0.37 13.92
CA ASP A 47 3.00 1.09 13.34
C ASP A 47 3.05 0.86 11.83
N VAL A 48 2.62 1.85 11.05
CA VAL A 48 2.52 1.74 9.60
C VAL A 48 2.93 3.01 8.87
N LEU A 49 3.83 2.87 7.90
CA LEU A 49 4.14 3.90 6.91
C LEU A 49 3.46 3.53 5.59
N CYS A 50 2.51 4.34 5.14
CA CYS A 50 1.77 4.09 3.91
C CYS A 50 1.96 5.20 2.88
N ASN A 51 2.43 4.85 1.68
CA ASN A 51 2.55 5.74 0.51
C ASN A 51 3.10 7.14 0.85
N PRO A 52 4.28 7.29 1.43
CA PRO A 52 4.77 8.58 1.96
C PRO A 52 4.89 9.68 0.90
N THR A 53 5.06 9.32 -0.37
CA THR A 53 5.12 10.26 -1.51
C THR A 53 3.85 10.24 -2.38
N GLY A 54 2.81 9.51 -1.94
CA GLY A 54 1.59 9.27 -2.69
C GLY A 54 1.54 7.91 -3.37
N THR A 55 0.41 7.61 -4.01
CA THR A 55 0.18 6.31 -4.65
C THR A 55 1.06 6.08 -5.88
N LEU A 56 1.58 4.87 -6.02
CA LEU A 56 2.40 4.39 -7.11
C LEU A 56 1.74 3.15 -7.73
N TYR A 57 1.86 2.94 -9.03
CA TYR A 57 1.03 1.93 -9.68
C TYR A 57 1.82 0.81 -10.39
N ASN A 58 3.05 1.04 -10.78
CA ASN A 58 3.82 0.09 -11.58
C ASN A 58 5.17 -0.27 -10.91
N PRO A 59 5.75 -1.42 -11.26
CA PRO A 59 7.03 -1.86 -10.67
C PRO A 59 8.14 -0.84 -10.78
N ALA A 60 8.29 -0.19 -11.94
CA ALA A 60 9.38 0.76 -12.20
C ALA A 60 9.30 2.00 -11.29
N SER A 61 8.09 2.56 -11.09
CA SER A 61 7.89 3.72 -10.21
C SER A 61 8.16 3.39 -8.74
N ILE A 62 7.75 2.21 -8.28
CA ILE A 62 7.96 1.77 -6.90
C ILE A 62 9.45 1.50 -6.64
N SER A 63 10.09 0.77 -7.57
CA SER A 63 11.53 0.49 -7.51
C SER A 63 12.35 1.78 -7.51
N LEU A 64 12.00 2.75 -8.36
CA LEU A 64 12.66 4.05 -8.43
C LEU A 64 12.57 4.81 -7.10
N LEU A 65 11.40 4.86 -6.47
CA LEU A 65 11.23 5.52 -5.16
C LEU A 65 12.10 4.87 -4.09
N ILE A 66 12.09 3.54 -4.00
CA ILE A 66 12.89 2.78 -3.03
C ILE A 66 14.38 3.05 -3.25
N HIS A 67 14.84 2.99 -4.49
CA HIS A 67 16.22 3.28 -4.86
C HIS A 67 16.68 4.67 -4.40
N HIS A 68 15.88 5.72 -4.66
CA HIS A 68 16.17 7.07 -4.20
C HIS A 68 16.19 7.18 -2.66
N ALA A 69 15.30 6.49 -1.97
CA ALA A 69 15.29 6.47 -0.51
C ALA A 69 16.55 5.80 0.06
N LEU A 70 16.92 4.63 -0.44
CA LEU A 70 18.08 3.86 0.08
C LEU A 70 19.41 4.57 -0.18
N ARG A 71 19.58 5.18 -1.35
CA ARG A 71 20.80 5.90 -1.73
C ARG A 71 20.97 7.27 -1.09
N ASN A 72 19.97 7.77 -0.39
CA ASN A 72 20.03 9.10 0.21
C ASN A 72 20.33 10.18 -0.83
N THR A 73 19.54 10.19 -1.91
CA THR A 73 19.71 11.08 -3.08
C THR A 73 19.97 12.52 -2.66
N ALA A 74 20.96 13.16 -3.24
CA ALA A 74 21.30 14.55 -3.00
C ALA A 74 20.17 15.50 -3.45
N GLU A 75 20.12 16.72 -2.93
CA GLU A 75 19.05 17.68 -3.26
C GLU A 75 19.05 18.09 -4.73
N GLU A 76 20.24 18.28 -5.27
CA GLU A 76 20.46 18.63 -6.67
C GLU A 76 20.01 17.54 -7.64
N ASP A 77 19.99 16.28 -7.21
CA ASP A 77 19.62 15.13 -8.01
C ASP A 77 18.13 14.79 -7.95
N LEU A 78 17.36 15.51 -7.12
CA LEU A 78 15.90 15.31 -7.08
C LEU A 78 15.25 15.86 -8.35
N PRO A 79 14.46 15.06 -9.08
CA PRO A 79 13.84 15.46 -10.33
C PRO A 79 12.62 16.36 -10.11
N VAL A 80 12.87 17.62 -9.68
CA VAL A 80 11.86 18.63 -9.42
C VAL A 80 11.59 19.50 -10.64
N PHE A 81 10.34 19.92 -10.80
CA PHE A 81 9.90 20.74 -11.93
C PHE A 81 8.77 21.68 -11.51
N THR A 82 8.43 22.66 -12.36
CA THR A 82 7.34 23.60 -12.12
C THR A 82 6.19 23.38 -13.09
N ASN A 83 4.95 23.52 -12.61
CA ASN A 83 3.74 23.49 -13.41
C ASN A 83 2.68 24.42 -12.76
N ASN A 84 2.11 25.35 -13.54
CA ASN A 84 1.06 26.28 -13.09
C ASN A 84 1.40 27.00 -11.76
N GLY A 85 2.64 27.46 -11.62
CA GLY A 85 3.11 28.22 -10.45
C GLY A 85 3.33 27.38 -9.18
N LYS A 86 3.27 26.07 -9.27
CA LYS A 86 3.63 25.13 -8.19
C LYS A 86 4.83 24.29 -8.60
N TRP A 87 5.58 23.84 -7.61
CA TRP A 87 6.71 22.93 -7.76
C TRP A 87 6.32 21.53 -7.37
N TYR A 88 6.78 20.55 -8.12
CA TYR A 88 6.50 19.11 -7.99
C TYR A 88 7.79 18.32 -8.13
N CYS A 89 7.72 17.02 -7.80
CA CYS A 89 8.79 16.06 -8.02
C CYS A 89 8.26 14.84 -8.79
N TRP A 90 9.00 14.40 -9.82
CA TRP A 90 8.63 13.21 -10.61
C TRP A 90 8.61 11.89 -9.80
N LEU A 91 9.10 11.90 -8.55
CA LEU A 91 9.06 10.74 -7.63
C LEU A 91 7.80 10.71 -6.75
N ALA A 92 6.88 11.67 -6.89
CA ALA A 92 5.75 11.83 -5.99
C ALA A 92 4.41 11.97 -6.72
N GLY A 93 3.32 11.78 -5.99
CA GLY A 93 1.97 12.10 -6.46
C GLY A 93 1.69 13.61 -6.45
N THR A 94 0.69 14.03 -7.21
CA THR A 94 0.34 15.45 -7.40
C THR A 94 -0.04 16.19 -6.10
N GLN A 95 -0.48 15.48 -5.08
CA GLN A 95 -0.81 16.07 -3.77
C GLN A 95 0.43 16.62 -3.04
N LEU A 96 1.63 16.14 -3.37
CA LEU A 96 2.88 16.65 -2.83
C LEU A 96 3.41 17.76 -3.75
N SER A 97 3.20 19.02 -3.35
CA SER A 97 3.61 20.20 -4.11
C SER A 97 4.08 21.32 -3.19
N GLY A 98 5.02 22.13 -3.66
CA GLY A 98 5.56 23.30 -2.96
C GLY A 98 5.28 24.60 -3.70
N ASN A 99 5.47 25.74 -3.03
CA ASN A 99 5.41 27.06 -3.64
C ASN A 99 6.77 27.49 -4.21
N SER A 100 7.86 26.82 -3.81
CA SER A 100 9.21 27.02 -4.35
C SER A 100 9.93 25.69 -4.58
N LYS A 101 11.06 25.74 -5.31
CA LYS A 101 11.94 24.59 -5.53
C LYS A 101 12.48 24.05 -4.19
N GLU A 102 12.86 24.95 -3.32
CA GLU A 102 13.43 24.64 -2.00
C GLU A 102 12.40 23.91 -1.15
N GLU A 103 11.14 24.39 -1.12
CA GLU A 103 10.05 23.79 -0.35
C GLU A 103 9.81 22.32 -0.77
N ILE A 104 9.61 22.05 -2.07
CA ILE A 104 9.37 20.68 -2.54
C ILE A 104 10.59 19.80 -2.33
N THR A 105 11.81 20.32 -2.47
CA THR A 105 13.05 19.61 -2.25
C THR A 105 13.17 19.14 -0.80
N ILE A 106 12.92 20.03 0.16
CA ILE A 106 12.92 19.72 1.60
C ILE A 106 11.87 18.65 1.90
N MET A 107 10.61 18.85 1.44
CA MET A 107 9.53 17.89 1.63
C MET A 107 9.89 16.49 1.08
N MET A 108 10.47 16.43 -0.10
CA MET A 108 10.89 15.14 -0.70
C MET A 108 11.99 14.47 0.10
N LYS A 109 12.99 15.21 0.57
CA LYS A 109 14.05 14.67 1.41
C LYS A 109 13.52 14.11 2.74
N GLU A 110 12.59 14.81 3.37
CA GLU A 110 11.92 14.33 4.58
C GLU A 110 11.19 13.00 4.31
N LYS A 111 10.43 12.91 3.19
CA LYS A 111 9.71 11.69 2.83
C LYS A 111 10.64 10.52 2.49
N LEU A 112 11.73 10.78 1.74
CA LEU A 112 12.71 9.75 1.41
C LEU A 112 13.48 9.29 2.66
N SER A 113 13.85 10.21 3.55
CA SER A 113 14.51 9.89 4.82
C SER A 113 13.59 9.07 5.75
N LEU A 114 12.32 9.43 5.82
CA LEU A 114 11.31 8.68 6.57
C LEU A 114 11.16 7.25 6.01
N LEU A 115 11.06 7.10 4.68
CA LEU A 115 10.97 5.80 4.03
C LEU A 115 12.24 4.97 4.27
N LYS A 116 13.42 5.57 4.15
CA LYS A 116 14.70 4.91 4.42
C LYS A 116 14.78 4.39 5.85
N ALA A 117 14.44 5.23 6.85
CA ALA A 117 14.43 4.84 8.25
C ALA A 117 13.41 3.71 8.51
N ALA A 118 12.21 3.81 7.94
CA ALA A 118 11.21 2.76 8.05
C ALA A 118 11.72 1.44 7.44
N LEU A 119 12.29 1.45 6.24
CA LEU A 119 12.85 0.26 5.57
C LEU A 119 13.95 -0.42 6.38
N GLN A 120 14.70 0.33 7.19
CA GLN A 120 15.74 -0.22 8.04
C GLN A 120 15.20 -1.03 9.23
N HIS A 121 14.03 -0.65 9.75
CA HIS A 121 13.49 -1.19 11.01
C HIS A 121 12.19 -1.98 10.83
N ALA A 122 11.52 -1.85 9.69
CA ALA A 122 10.28 -2.57 9.43
C ALA A 122 10.51 -4.08 9.38
N SER A 123 9.53 -4.81 9.91
CA SER A 123 9.46 -6.27 9.78
C SER A 123 8.77 -6.69 8.47
N HIS A 124 7.88 -5.83 7.93
CA HIS A 124 7.05 -6.16 6.77
C HIS A 124 6.95 -5.01 5.78
N LEU A 125 7.07 -5.35 4.49
CA LEU A 125 6.81 -4.47 3.36
C LEU A 125 5.76 -5.11 2.44
N PHE A 126 4.65 -4.41 2.22
CA PHE A 126 3.58 -4.80 1.29
C PHE A 126 3.60 -3.89 0.07
N ILE A 127 3.74 -4.48 -1.12
CA ILE A 127 3.78 -3.75 -2.38
C ILE A 127 2.56 -4.11 -3.22
N THR A 128 1.73 -3.11 -3.52
CA THR A 128 0.50 -3.28 -4.32
C THR A 128 0.69 -2.77 -5.73
N LEU A 129 0.80 -3.69 -6.68
CA LEU A 129 0.99 -3.40 -8.11
C LEU A 129 -0.35 -3.14 -8.80
N GLY A 130 -0.52 -1.99 -9.42
CA GLY A 130 -1.77 -1.58 -10.09
C GLY A 130 -1.82 -1.94 -11.57
N THR A 131 -0.75 -1.63 -12.29
CA THR A 131 -0.62 -1.79 -13.75
C THR A 131 0.85 -1.99 -14.14
N ASN A 132 1.06 -2.53 -15.34
CA ASN A 132 2.40 -2.57 -15.96
C ASN A 132 2.69 -1.35 -16.86
N ILE A 133 1.77 -0.38 -16.92
CA ILE A 133 1.98 0.84 -17.73
C ILE A 133 2.95 1.77 -17.01
N CYS A 134 3.99 2.16 -17.72
CA CYS A 134 5.04 3.07 -17.26
C CYS A 134 5.08 4.32 -18.14
N TYR A 135 5.33 5.47 -17.52
CA TYR A 135 5.52 6.74 -18.20
C TYR A 135 6.97 7.19 -18.06
N ARG A 136 7.54 7.70 -19.16
CA ARG A 136 8.89 8.25 -19.21
C ARG A 136 8.87 9.63 -19.83
N LEU A 137 9.71 10.55 -19.38
CA LEU A 137 9.95 11.80 -20.06
C LEU A 137 10.60 11.53 -21.42
N LYS A 138 10.17 12.22 -22.46
CA LYS A 138 10.79 12.11 -23.80
C LYS A 138 12.17 12.74 -23.87
N GLU A 139 12.44 13.70 -22.99
CA GLU A 139 13.67 14.46 -22.95
C GLU A 139 14.89 13.59 -22.61
N ASP A 140 14.77 12.77 -21.56
CA ASP A 140 15.89 12.01 -21.00
C ASP A 140 15.56 10.54 -20.74
N ASN A 141 14.35 10.10 -21.14
CA ASN A 141 13.83 8.74 -20.92
C ASN A 141 13.69 8.34 -19.44
N SER A 142 13.73 9.30 -18.50
CA SER A 142 13.56 9.02 -17.07
C SER A 142 12.13 8.59 -16.75
N VAL A 143 11.99 7.62 -15.84
CA VAL A 143 10.69 7.15 -15.33
C VAL A 143 10.06 8.24 -14.47
N VAL A 144 8.77 8.47 -14.66
CA VAL A 144 7.97 9.35 -13.80
C VAL A 144 6.91 8.54 -13.05
N THR A 145 6.70 8.84 -11.79
CA THR A 145 5.72 8.15 -10.96
C THR A 145 4.30 8.69 -11.16
N ASN A 146 4.20 9.95 -11.57
CA ASN A 146 2.94 10.64 -11.85
C ASN A 146 3.15 11.68 -12.95
N CYS A 147 2.18 11.82 -13.86
CA CYS A 147 2.24 12.81 -14.94
C CYS A 147 1.86 14.24 -14.51
N HIS A 148 1.41 14.46 -13.29
CA HIS A 148 1.07 15.77 -12.68
C HIS A 148 0.16 16.66 -13.55
N LYS A 149 -0.73 16.05 -14.34
CA LYS A 149 -1.60 16.73 -15.33
C LYS A 149 -0.82 17.54 -16.39
N MET A 150 0.45 17.21 -16.57
CA MET A 150 1.26 17.78 -17.67
C MET A 150 0.76 17.29 -19.03
N PRO A 151 1.04 18.02 -20.12
CA PRO A 151 0.65 17.61 -21.46
C PRO A 151 1.18 16.23 -21.84
N ALA A 152 0.31 15.38 -22.41
CA ALA A 152 0.66 13.99 -22.73
C ALA A 152 1.81 13.87 -23.75
N ASN A 153 2.04 14.89 -24.55
CA ASN A 153 3.07 14.90 -25.59
C ASN A 153 4.51 14.94 -25.06
N ILE A 154 4.73 15.27 -23.78
CA ILE A 154 6.07 15.23 -23.17
C ILE A 154 6.46 13.82 -22.66
N PHE A 155 5.49 12.89 -22.62
CA PHE A 155 5.72 11.53 -22.13
C PHE A 155 5.73 10.51 -23.27
N THR A 156 6.51 9.45 -23.06
CA THR A 156 6.35 8.16 -23.71
C THR A 156 5.63 7.24 -22.74
N GLU A 157 4.53 6.63 -23.19
CA GLU A 157 3.79 5.62 -22.44
C GLU A 157 4.13 4.24 -23.00
N SER A 158 4.51 3.31 -22.17
CA SER A 158 4.84 1.94 -22.56
C SER A 158 4.27 0.93 -21.54
N ALA A 159 3.88 -0.24 -22.04
CA ALA A 159 3.57 -1.38 -21.22
C ALA A 159 4.86 -2.18 -20.99
N LEU A 160 5.25 -2.35 -19.72
CA LEU A 160 6.37 -3.23 -19.36
C LEU A 160 6.01 -4.68 -19.69
N SER A 161 6.95 -5.44 -20.22
CA SER A 161 6.83 -6.89 -20.44
C SER A 161 6.85 -7.65 -19.10
N VAL A 162 6.57 -8.95 -19.14
CA VAL A 162 6.73 -9.84 -17.97
C VAL A 162 8.19 -9.82 -17.49
N GLU A 163 9.14 -9.95 -18.42
CA GLU A 163 10.57 -9.92 -18.14
C GLU A 163 11.02 -8.61 -17.49
N GLU A 164 10.64 -7.46 -18.07
CA GLU A 164 10.95 -6.13 -17.50
C GLU A 164 10.35 -5.94 -16.09
N CYS A 165 9.12 -6.43 -15.85
CA CYS A 165 8.51 -6.39 -14.53
C CYS A 165 9.26 -7.29 -13.55
N THR A 166 9.61 -8.51 -13.95
CA THR A 166 10.34 -9.49 -13.14
C THR A 166 11.71 -8.96 -12.74
N ASP A 167 12.50 -8.48 -13.70
CA ASP A 167 13.85 -7.94 -13.48
C ASP A 167 13.81 -6.73 -12.55
N THR A 168 12.82 -5.84 -12.75
CA THR A 168 12.63 -4.68 -11.88
C THR A 168 12.32 -5.08 -10.45
N LEU A 169 11.40 -6.04 -10.27
CA LEU A 169 11.01 -6.53 -8.94
C LEU A 169 12.14 -7.31 -8.26
N LEU A 170 12.88 -8.15 -8.99
CA LEU A 170 14.05 -8.87 -8.46
C LEU A 170 15.17 -7.91 -8.05
N THR A 171 15.48 -6.90 -8.87
CA THR A 171 16.46 -5.88 -8.53
C THR A 171 16.09 -5.13 -7.27
N MET A 172 14.83 -4.68 -7.18
CA MET A 172 14.28 -3.99 -6.02
C MET A 172 14.32 -4.86 -4.75
N THR A 173 13.90 -6.11 -4.84
CA THR A 173 13.91 -7.03 -3.68
C THR A 173 15.33 -7.35 -3.23
N ASN A 174 16.28 -7.48 -4.14
CA ASN A 174 17.70 -7.67 -3.81
C ASN A 174 18.28 -6.45 -3.07
N GLU A 175 17.96 -5.23 -3.52
CA GLU A 175 18.39 -3.99 -2.86
C GLU A 175 17.80 -3.89 -1.46
N LEU A 176 16.49 -4.18 -1.31
CA LEU A 176 15.80 -4.19 -0.02
C LEU A 176 16.37 -5.22 0.97
N LEU A 177 16.58 -6.46 0.53
CA LEU A 177 17.09 -7.53 1.38
C LEU A 177 18.58 -7.33 1.73
N SER A 178 19.36 -6.68 0.86
CA SER A 178 20.71 -6.25 1.18
C SER A 178 20.73 -5.14 2.24
N TRP A 179 19.69 -4.30 2.28
CA TRP A 179 19.54 -3.23 3.27
C TRP A 179 18.99 -3.73 4.60
N ASN A 180 17.95 -4.57 4.56
CA ASN A 180 17.32 -5.19 5.72
C ASN A 180 17.06 -6.69 5.43
N PRO A 181 17.99 -7.58 5.85
CA PRO A 181 17.87 -9.03 5.60
C PRO A 181 16.70 -9.70 6.31
N HIS A 182 16.06 -9.03 7.28
CA HIS A 182 14.93 -9.54 8.04
C HIS A 182 13.58 -9.05 7.54
N LEU A 183 13.56 -8.25 6.46
CA LEU A 183 12.34 -7.68 5.89
C LEU A 183 11.53 -8.76 5.17
N GLY A 184 10.33 -9.06 5.68
CA GLY A 184 9.34 -9.87 4.93
C GLY A 184 8.70 -9.04 3.83
N ILE A 185 8.83 -9.46 2.59
CA ILE A 185 8.27 -8.74 1.43
C ILE A 185 7.03 -9.50 0.93
N THR A 186 5.91 -8.79 0.79
CA THR A 186 4.69 -9.33 0.20
C THR A 186 4.28 -8.50 -1.01
N LEU A 187 4.18 -9.16 -2.14
CA LEU A 187 3.63 -8.57 -3.37
C LEU A 187 2.14 -8.87 -3.46
N THR A 188 1.37 -7.95 -4.02
CA THR A 188 -0.04 -8.17 -4.35
C THR A 188 -0.41 -7.41 -5.61
N VAL A 189 -1.32 -7.96 -6.40
CA VAL A 189 -1.92 -7.27 -7.54
C VAL A 189 -3.20 -6.59 -7.09
N SER A 190 -3.28 -5.28 -7.36
CA SER A 190 -4.41 -4.44 -6.94
C SER A 190 -5.73 -4.94 -7.50
N PRO A 191 -6.79 -5.05 -6.68
CA PRO A 191 -8.14 -5.40 -7.13
C PRO A 191 -8.82 -4.29 -7.94
N TYR A 192 -8.26 -3.09 -8.03
CA TYR A 192 -8.77 -1.99 -8.84
C TYR A 192 -8.74 -2.33 -10.33
N ARG A 193 -9.81 -2.01 -11.06
CA ARG A 193 -9.97 -2.19 -12.52
C ARG A 193 -9.55 -0.93 -13.26
N TYR A 194 -8.38 -0.93 -13.88
CA TYR A 194 -7.85 0.22 -14.60
C TYR A 194 -8.47 0.32 -16.01
N ALA A 195 -9.53 1.11 -16.15
CA ALA A 195 -10.35 1.15 -17.36
C ALA A 195 -9.86 2.12 -18.46
N LYS A 196 -8.80 2.93 -18.20
CA LYS A 196 -8.31 3.95 -19.16
C LYS A 196 -8.09 3.42 -20.58
N TYR A 197 -7.62 2.18 -20.70
CA TYR A 197 -7.32 1.52 -21.98
C TYR A 197 -8.33 0.42 -22.35
N GLY A 198 -9.43 0.33 -21.62
CA GLY A 198 -10.43 -0.72 -21.75
C GLY A 198 -10.09 -1.97 -20.94
N PHE A 199 -11.12 -2.78 -20.67
CA PHE A 199 -11.01 -3.92 -19.77
C PHE A 199 -10.12 -5.05 -20.30
N HIS A 200 -10.05 -5.24 -21.62
CA HIS A 200 -9.13 -6.22 -22.20
C HIS A 200 -7.67 -5.89 -21.87
N LYS A 201 -7.24 -4.63 -22.11
CA LYS A 201 -5.88 -4.20 -21.77
C LYS A 201 -5.61 -4.21 -20.26
N ASN A 202 -6.64 -3.93 -19.44
CA ASN A 202 -6.52 -4.12 -18.00
C ASN A 202 -6.21 -5.57 -17.63
N GLN A 203 -6.90 -6.55 -18.24
CA GLN A 203 -6.64 -7.97 -17.97
C GLN A 203 -5.22 -8.37 -18.41
N ILE A 204 -4.76 -7.90 -19.58
CA ILE A 204 -3.37 -8.14 -20.03
C ILE A 204 -2.37 -7.55 -19.03
N ALA A 205 -2.58 -6.31 -18.57
CA ALA A 205 -1.72 -5.68 -17.57
C ALA A 205 -1.68 -6.48 -16.25
N LYS A 206 -2.84 -6.96 -15.76
CA LYS A 206 -2.92 -7.81 -14.57
C LYS A 206 -2.22 -9.15 -14.78
N ALA A 207 -2.43 -9.81 -15.91
CA ALA A 207 -1.76 -11.06 -16.25
C ALA A 207 -0.23 -10.91 -16.29
N THR A 208 0.28 -9.81 -16.90
CA THR A 208 1.70 -9.48 -16.88
C THR A 208 2.25 -9.37 -15.47
N LEU A 209 1.55 -8.64 -14.58
CA LEU A 209 1.97 -8.48 -13.19
C LEU A 209 1.90 -9.81 -12.41
N LEU A 210 0.87 -10.62 -12.61
CA LEU A 210 0.73 -11.93 -11.96
C LEU A 210 1.88 -12.87 -12.35
N LEU A 211 2.21 -12.96 -13.64
CA LEU A 211 3.32 -13.77 -14.13
C LEU A 211 4.67 -13.32 -13.58
N ALA A 212 4.90 -11.99 -13.55
CA ALA A 212 6.13 -11.44 -12.99
C ALA A 212 6.25 -11.69 -11.48
N VAL A 213 5.16 -11.53 -10.73
CA VAL A 213 5.14 -11.80 -9.28
C VAL A 213 5.36 -13.27 -8.97
N GLU A 214 4.77 -14.17 -9.75
CA GLU A 214 4.95 -15.62 -9.60
C GLU A 214 6.44 -15.99 -9.76
N GLU A 215 7.10 -15.46 -10.79
CA GLU A 215 8.53 -15.71 -11.04
C GLU A 215 9.40 -15.17 -9.91
N VAL A 216 9.08 -13.97 -9.38
CA VAL A 216 9.79 -13.40 -8.23
C VAL A 216 9.64 -14.25 -6.99
N CYS A 217 8.42 -14.73 -6.69
CA CYS A 217 8.15 -15.60 -5.54
C CYS A 217 8.83 -16.96 -5.67
N HIS A 218 8.95 -17.51 -6.89
CA HIS A 218 9.71 -18.71 -7.15
C HIS A 218 11.23 -18.50 -6.95
N THR A 219 11.75 -17.35 -7.34
CA THR A 219 13.17 -17.03 -7.28
C THR A 219 13.63 -16.62 -5.88
N ARG A 220 12.73 -16.05 -5.06
CA ARG A 220 13.01 -15.48 -3.74
C ARG A 220 12.06 -16.02 -2.68
N SER A 221 12.56 -16.89 -1.82
CA SER A 221 11.79 -17.47 -0.70
C SER A 221 11.32 -16.44 0.34
N GLU A 222 11.99 -15.27 0.38
CA GLU A 222 11.69 -14.15 1.28
C GLU A 222 10.50 -13.31 0.77
N VAL A 223 10.07 -13.54 -0.47
CA VAL A 223 8.94 -12.83 -1.10
C VAL A 223 7.72 -13.73 -1.15
N SER A 224 6.58 -13.21 -0.72
CA SER A 224 5.29 -13.91 -0.79
C SER A 224 4.27 -13.14 -1.64
N TYR A 225 3.20 -13.81 -2.04
CA TYR A 225 2.10 -13.20 -2.78
C TYR A 225 0.80 -13.23 -1.96
N PHE A 226 0.10 -12.08 -1.87
CA PHE A 226 -1.25 -11.99 -1.32
C PHE A 226 -2.27 -11.79 -2.44
N PRO A 227 -3.25 -12.69 -2.64
CA PRO A 227 -4.13 -12.71 -3.81
C PRO A 227 -5.32 -11.74 -3.69
N ALA A 228 -5.05 -10.42 -3.47
CA ALA A 228 -6.11 -9.43 -3.33
C ALA A 228 -6.96 -9.27 -4.60
N TYR A 229 -6.33 -9.40 -5.78
CA TYR A 229 -7.00 -9.33 -7.07
C TYR A 229 -7.96 -10.49 -7.25
N GLU A 230 -7.53 -11.71 -6.98
CA GLU A 230 -8.32 -12.92 -7.11
C GLU A 230 -9.46 -12.97 -6.09
N ILE A 231 -9.23 -12.49 -4.86
CA ILE A 231 -10.30 -12.41 -3.85
C ILE A 231 -11.46 -11.55 -4.36
N LEU A 232 -11.17 -10.39 -4.96
CA LEU A 232 -12.25 -9.57 -5.51
C LEU A 232 -12.86 -10.18 -6.77
N LEU A 233 -12.03 -10.63 -7.71
CA LEU A 233 -12.46 -11.03 -9.03
C LEU A 233 -13.15 -12.40 -9.02
N ASP A 234 -12.69 -13.32 -8.19
CA ASP A 234 -13.11 -14.73 -8.22
C ASP A 234 -13.92 -15.13 -6.98
N GLU A 235 -13.44 -14.87 -5.78
CA GLU A 235 -14.17 -15.23 -4.55
C GLU A 235 -15.42 -14.36 -4.34
N LEU A 236 -15.34 -13.03 -4.53
CA LEU A 236 -16.47 -12.11 -4.37
C LEU A 236 -17.33 -12.02 -5.64
N ARG A 237 -16.77 -12.01 -6.81
CA ARG A 237 -17.33 -12.22 -8.15
C ARG A 237 -18.70 -11.60 -8.45
N ASP A 238 -19.00 -10.42 -7.90
CA ASP A 238 -20.29 -9.74 -8.09
C ASP A 238 -20.10 -8.24 -8.13
N TYR A 239 -20.85 -7.52 -8.96
CA TYR A 239 -20.78 -6.07 -9.10
C TYR A 239 -21.10 -5.30 -7.81
N ARG A 240 -21.87 -5.86 -6.87
CA ARG A 240 -22.13 -5.26 -5.55
C ARG A 240 -20.87 -5.05 -4.71
N PHE A 241 -19.76 -5.70 -5.05
CA PHE A 241 -18.47 -5.56 -4.42
C PHE A 241 -17.59 -4.48 -5.05
N TYR A 242 -18.10 -3.78 -6.06
CA TYR A 242 -17.49 -2.58 -6.62
C TYR A 242 -18.18 -1.33 -6.08
N ALA A 243 -17.46 -0.20 -6.05
CA ALA A 243 -17.98 1.12 -5.76
C ALA A 243 -18.88 1.62 -6.92
N GLU A 244 -19.48 2.80 -6.78
CA GLU A 244 -20.37 3.37 -7.79
C GLU A 244 -19.72 3.53 -9.18
N ASP A 245 -18.41 3.73 -9.22
CA ASP A 245 -17.64 3.84 -10.48
C ASP A 245 -17.43 2.49 -11.19
N MET A 246 -17.80 1.37 -10.58
CA MET A 246 -17.59 0.00 -11.07
C MET A 246 -16.13 -0.36 -11.34
N LEU A 247 -15.19 0.38 -10.75
CA LEU A 247 -13.74 0.20 -10.92
C LEU A 247 -13.04 -0.09 -9.60
N HIS A 248 -13.32 0.69 -8.56
CA HIS A 248 -12.78 0.50 -7.23
C HIS A 248 -13.54 -0.60 -6.47
N PRO A 249 -12.87 -1.37 -5.60
CA PRO A 249 -13.58 -2.21 -4.63
C PRO A 249 -14.48 -1.37 -3.74
N SER A 250 -15.68 -1.87 -3.43
CA SER A 250 -16.57 -1.23 -2.45
C SER A 250 -15.96 -1.31 -1.03
N PRO A 251 -16.38 -0.45 -0.09
CA PRO A 251 -15.95 -0.56 1.31
C PRO A 251 -16.17 -1.95 1.90
N THR A 252 -17.27 -2.63 1.52
CA THR A 252 -17.55 -4.01 1.94
C THR A 252 -16.53 -4.99 1.41
N ALA A 253 -16.11 -4.84 0.14
CA ALA A 253 -15.08 -5.69 -0.45
C ALA A 253 -13.71 -5.44 0.20
N VAL A 254 -13.34 -4.17 0.44
CA VAL A 254 -12.09 -3.83 1.12
C VAL A 254 -12.07 -4.41 2.54
N ALA A 255 -13.16 -4.28 3.29
CA ALA A 255 -13.29 -4.87 4.63
C ALA A 255 -13.14 -6.40 4.61
N TYR A 256 -13.72 -7.06 3.61
CA TYR A 256 -13.57 -8.51 3.43
C TYR A 256 -12.11 -8.89 3.12
N ILE A 257 -11.46 -8.21 2.19
CA ILE A 257 -10.06 -8.48 1.84
C ILE A 257 -9.15 -8.20 3.06
N TRP A 258 -9.45 -7.15 3.85
CA TRP A 258 -8.77 -6.90 5.12
C TRP A 258 -8.89 -8.08 6.09
N GLN A 259 -10.08 -8.65 6.25
CA GLN A 259 -10.26 -9.85 7.11
C GLN A 259 -9.43 -11.04 6.62
N ARG A 260 -9.40 -11.28 5.29
CA ARG A 260 -8.57 -12.33 4.68
C ARG A 260 -7.08 -12.07 4.91
N PHE A 261 -6.65 -10.81 4.79
CA PHE A 261 -5.29 -10.38 5.09
C PHE A 261 -4.93 -10.65 6.56
N CYS A 262 -5.78 -10.25 7.50
CA CYS A 262 -5.56 -10.52 8.93
C CYS A 262 -5.43 -12.02 9.23
N GLN A 263 -6.23 -12.86 8.58
CA GLN A 263 -6.16 -14.33 8.75
C GLN A 263 -4.83 -14.91 8.24
N SER A 264 -4.24 -14.31 7.20
CA SER A 264 -3.02 -14.79 6.54
C SER A 264 -1.75 -14.27 7.19
N TYR A 265 -1.72 -12.99 7.55
CA TYR A 265 -0.49 -12.29 7.93
C TYR A 265 -0.41 -11.91 9.40
N MET A 266 -1.52 -11.79 10.13
CA MET A 266 -1.46 -11.36 11.53
C MET A 266 -1.31 -12.53 12.48
N SER A 267 -0.45 -12.38 13.50
CA SER A 267 -0.32 -13.33 14.59
C SER A 267 -1.64 -13.46 15.37
N GLU A 268 -1.80 -14.54 16.15
CA GLU A 268 -2.98 -14.66 17.03
C GLU A 268 -3.03 -13.50 18.03
N GLN A 269 -1.86 -13.07 18.53
CA GLN A 269 -1.76 -11.93 19.44
C GLN A 269 -2.24 -10.63 18.78
N THR A 270 -1.86 -10.38 17.52
CA THR A 270 -2.32 -9.20 16.77
C THR A 270 -3.82 -9.29 16.47
N ARG A 271 -4.34 -10.44 16.07
CA ARG A 271 -5.78 -10.64 15.89
C ARG A 271 -6.58 -10.41 17.17
N GLN A 272 -6.02 -10.81 18.32
CA GLN A 272 -6.62 -10.54 19.62
C GLN A 272 -6.61 -9.03 19.93
N TYR A 273 -5.50 -8.35 19.69
CA TYR A 273 -5.40 -6.89 19.80
C TYR A 273 -6.47 -6.19 18.95
N LEU A 274 -6.61 -6.56 17.67
CA LEU A 274 -7.61 -5.96 16.76
C LEU A 274 -9.04 -6.16 17.30
N ARG A 275 -9.39 -7.36 17.82
CA ARG A 275 -10.71 -7.62 18.40
C ARG A 275 -10.99 -6.74 19.63
N GLU A 276 -10.01 -6.59 20.51
CA GLU A 276 -10.13 -5.75 21.71
C GLU A 276 -10.21 -4.28 21.36
N TYR A 277 -9.38 -3.81 20.39
CA TYR A 277 -9.37 -2.43 19.94
C TYR A 277 -10.62 -2.04 19.17
N GLU A 278 -11.27 -2.96 18.47
CA GLU A 278 -12.49 -2.69 17.67
C GLU A 278 -13.62 -2.10 18.53
N GLN A 279 -13.74 -2.51 19.80
CA GLN A 279 -14.73 -1.94 20.72
C GLN A 279 -14.41 -0.48 21.06
N ILE A 280 -13.13 -0.16 21.21
CA ILE A 280 -12.66 1.21 21.45
C ILE A 280 -12.94 2.05 20.20
N LEU A 281 -12.55 1.56 19.02
CA LEU A 281 -12.74 2.23 17.74
C LEU A 281 -14.22 2.54 17.48
N LYS A 282 -15.13 1.59 17.69
CA LYS A 282 -16.57 1.80 17.57
C LYS A 282 -17.07 2.89 18.52
N GLY A 283 -16.56 2.94 19.73
CA GLY A 283 -16.94 3.96 20.71
C GLY A 283 -16.44 5.35 20.32
N LEU A 284 -15.18 5.46 19.85
CA LEU A 284 -14.58 6.73 19.43
C LEU A 284 -15.21 7.29 18.15
N THR A 285 -15.66 6.43 17.24
CA THR A 285 -16.33 6.84 15.99
C THR A 285 -17.84 7.08 16.13
N HIS A 286 -18.42 6.75 17.29
CA HIS A 286 -19.83 6.97 17.56
C HIS A 286 -20.15 8.48 17.57
N ARG A 287 -21.17 8.89 16.81
CA ARG A 287 -21.68 10.28 16.79
C ARG A 287 -22.77 10.44 17.86
N PRO A 288 -22.51 11.10 18.99
CA PRO A 288 -23.50 11.26 20.03
C PRO A 288 -24.52 12.35 19.67
N SER A 289 -25.74 12.21 20.18
CA SER A 289 -26.77 13.24 20.06
C SER A 289 -26.42 14.51 20.85
N HIS A 290 -25.64 14.37 21.94
CA HIS A 290 -25.22 15.48 22.82
C HIS A 290 -23.72 15.37 23.11
N PRO A 291 -22.83 15.86 22.20
CA PRO A 291 -21.37 15.72 22.32
C PRO A 291 -20.80 16.40 23.57
N ASP A 292 -21.40 17.48 24.06
CA ASP A 292 -20.92 18.23 25.21
C ASP A 292 -21.46 17.74 26.56
N SER A 293 -22.30 16.70 26.55
CA SER A 293 -22.85 16.16 27.80
C SER A 293 -21.77 15.61 28.75
N PRO A 294 -21.90 15.76 30.09
CA PRO A 294 -20.94 15.17 31.02
C PRO A 294 -20.82 13.65 30.87
N GLN A 295 -21.92 12.97 30.54
CA GLN A 295 -21.94 11.53 30.31
C GLN A 295 -21.08 11.15 29.11
N HIS A 296 -21.19 11.90 27.97
CA HIS A 296 -20.39 11.62 26.80
C HIS A 296 -18.90 11.90 27.06
N LYS A 297 -18.54 12.99 27.73
CA LYS A 297 -17.17 13.29 28.11
C LYS A 297 -16.56 12.20 29.01
N ALA A 298 -17.33 11.69 29.98
CA ALA A 298 -16.90 10.57 30.83
C ALA A 298 -16.74 9.27 30.02
N PHE A 299 -17.62 9.00 29.06
CA PHE A 299 -17.52 7.84 28.16
C PHE A 299 -16.25 7.90 27.32
N ILE A 300 -15.94 9.04 26.69
CA ILE A 300 -14.71 9.22 25.90
C ILE A 300 -13.46 9.06 26.78
N ALA A 301 -13.44 9.67 27.98
CA ALA A 301 -12.33 9.51 28.92
C ALA A 301 -12.09 8.05 29.31
N ASN A 302 -13.15 7.26 29.50
CA ASN A 302 -13.03 5.82 29.76
C ASN A 302 -12.45 5.06 28.57
N LEU A 303 -12.87 5.40 27.33
CA LEU A 303 -12.31 4.79 26.13
C LEU A 303 -10.82 5.09 25.96
N GLU A 304 -10.42 6.36 26.23
CA GLU A 304 -9.00 6.74 26.20
C GLU A 304 -8.18 5.96 27.23
N THR A 305 -8.70 5.78 28.44
CA THR A 305 -8.04 4.96 29.47
C THR A 305 -7.86 3.52 28.98
N LYS A 306 -8.92 2.90 28.43
CA LYS A 306 -8.87 1.54 27.87
C LYS A 306 -7.88 1.44 26.71
N ARG A 307 -7.81 2.46 25.86
CA ARG A 307 -6.85 2.56 24.76
C ARG A 307 -5.41 2.50 25.27
N GLU A 308 -5.09 3.32 26.27
CA GLU A 308 -3.75 3.33 26.88
C GLU A 308 -3.40 2.03 27.60
N GLU A 309 -4.36 1.39 28.28
CA GLU A 309 -4.17 0.07 28.89
C GLU A 309 -3.88 -1.00 27.83
N LEU A 310 -4.63 -0.97 26.72
CA LEU A 310 -4.46 -1.92 25.62
C LEU A 310 -3.09 -1.74 24.94
N ARG A 311 -2.67 -0.51 24.69
CA ARG A 311 -1.34 -0.19 24.14
C ARG A 311 -0.24 -0.74 25.02
N ARG A 312 -0.31 -0.52 26.34
CA ARG A 312 0.67 -1.08 27.30
C ARG A 312 0.67 -2.60 27.32
N LYS A 313 -0.53 -3.22 27.28
CA LYS A 313 -0.68 -4.69 27.26
C LYS A 313 0.05 -5.32 26.07
N TYR A 314 0.02 -4.68 24.91
CA TYR A 314 0.59 -5.19 23.66
C TYR A 314 1.95 -4.56 23.30
N GLY A 315 2.54 -3.74 24.16
CA GLY A 315 3.87 -3.16 23.96
C GLY A 315 3.94 -2.13 22.83
N LEU A 316 2.82 -1.49 22.49
CA LEU A 316 2.78 -0.45 21.46
C LEU A 316 3.39 0.84 22.01
N GLN A 317 4.51 1.25 21.41
CA GLN A 317 5.13 2.54 21.67
C GLN A 317 4.54 3.59 20.72
N LYS A 318 4.50 4.85 21.19
CA LYS A 318 4.14 5.97 20.31
C LYS A 318 5.21 6.25 19.32
#